data_9938583f6742fbe6978328595e5a5df6
#
_entry.id   9938583f6742fbe6978328595e5a5df6
#
_cell.length_a   1.000
_cell.length_b   1.000
_cell.length_c   1.000
_cell.angle_alpha   90.00
_cell.angle_beta   90.00
_cell.angle_gamma   90.00
#
_symmetry.space_group_name_H-M   'P 1'
#
loop_
_entity.id
_entity.type
_entity.pdbx_description
1 polymer ?
#
loop_
_entity_poly.entity_id
_entity_poly.type
_entity_poly.pdbx_seq_one_letter_code
_entity_poly.pdbx_strand_id
1 'polypeptide(L)'
;NIAGGSDYPAILVSTADTDDRVVPAHSFKYAAALQAADLGARPRLLRVESRAGHGAGKPVDKLIDEYADSYAFAAHFTGLAIAPRPAAAPRSAAGQPAHVMAPIVAGGQ
;
A
#
# COMPACT_ATOMS: atom_id res chain seq x y z
N ASN A 1 -4.20 -18.15 -19.82
CA ASN A 1 -3.92 -17.76 -21.22
C ASN A 1 -4.19 -16.26 -21.36
N ILE A 2 -3.18 -15.50 -21.80
CA ILE A 2 -3.30 -14.09 -22.13
C ILE A 2 -3.52 -14.02 -23.66
N ALA A 3 -4.66 -13.46 -24.08
CA ALA A 3 -4.97 -13.31 -25.49
C ALA A 3 -4.49 -11.95 -25.99
N GLY A 4 -3.38 -11.93 -26.73
CA GLY A 4 -2.90 -10.73 -27.41
C GLY A 4 -3.87 -10.21 -28.46
N GLY A 5 -3.78 -8.92 -28.81
CA GLY A 5 -4.69 -8.28 -29.76
C GLY A 5 -6.08 -7.97 -29.20
N SER A 6 -6.28 -8.08 -27.88
CA SER A 6 -7.53 -7.75 -27.19
C SER A 6 -7.34 -6.54 -26.27
N ASP A 7 -8.34 -5.69 -26.15
CA ASP A 7 -8.29 -4.54 -25.22
C ASP A 7 -8.67 -4.98 -23.80
N TYR A 8 -7.66 -5.12 -22.92
CA TYR A 8 -7.85 -5.52 -21.53
C TYR A 8 -8.13 -4.30 -20.66
N PRO A 9 -8.85 -4.47 -19.53
CA PRO A 9 -8.97 -3.43 -18.53
C PRO A 9 -7.61 -3.09 -17.90
N ALA A 10 -7.55 -2.01 -17.12
CA ALA A 10 -6.43 -1.77 -16.24
C ALA A 10 -6.30 -2.92 -15.22
N ILE A 11 -5.08 -3.39 -14.99
CA ILE A 11 -4.81 -4.53 -14.11
C ILE A 11 -3.78 -4.11 -13.06
N LEU A 12 -4.09 -4.36 -11.79
CA LEU A 12 -3.15 -4.28 -10.68
C LEU A 12 -2.92 -5.69 -10.13
N VAL A 13 -1.69 -6.16 -10.24
CA VAL A 13 -1.23 -7.40 -9.59
C VAL A 13 -0.56 -7.00 -8.28
N SER A 14 -1.01 -7.56 -7.15
CA SER A 14 -0.39 -7.31 -5.85
C SER A 14 0.24 -8.59 -5.31
N THR A 15 1.43 -8.48 -4.75
CA THR A 15 2.18 -9.59 -4.14
C THR A 15 3.08 -9.08 -3.01
N ALA A 16 3.59 -10.00 -2.18
CA ALA A 16 4.60 -9.71 -1.17
C ALA A 16 5.91 -10.44 -1.52
N ASP A 17 7.05 -9.82 -1.24
CA ASP A 17 8.37 -10.34 -1.65
C ASP A 17 8.83 -11.59 -0.88
N THR A 18 8.32 -11.80 0.34
CA THR A 18 8.65 -12.94 1.20
C THR A 18 7.43 -13.84 1.46
N ASP A 19 6.47 -13.88 0.55
CA ASP A 19 5.31 -14.78 0.64
C ASP A 19 5.76 -16.23 0.46
N ASP A 20 5.62 -17.03 1.51
CA ASP A 20 6.00 -18.45 1.56
C ASP A 20 4.86 -19.40 1.15
N ARG A 21 3.64 -18.90 1.03
CA ARG A 21 2.46 -19.66 0.61
C ARG A 21 2.16 -19.52 -0.87
N VAL A 22 2.23 -18.28 -1.35
CA VAL A 22 2.06 -17.97 -2.78
C VAL A 22 3.34 -17.34 -3.28
N VAL A 23 4.22 -18.17 -3.82
CA VAL A 23 5.56 -17.74 -4.27
C VAL A 23 5.46 -16.51 -5.18
N PRO A 24 6.12 -15.39 -4.85
CA PRO A 24 6.00 -14.13 -5.59
C PRO A 24 6.34 -14.25 -7.08
N ALA A 25 7.16 -15.24 -7.43
CA ALA A 25 7.53 -15.52 -8.82
C ALA A 25 6.34 -15.76 -9.74
N HIS A 26 5.20 -16.26 -9.23
CA HIS A 26 3.98 -16.40 -10.02
C HIS A 26 3.42 -15.04 -10.43
N SER A 27 3.35 -14.09 -9.49
CA SER A 27 2.90 -12.74 -9.73
C SER A 27 3.86 -11.99 -10.66
N PHE A 28 5.17 -12.14 -10.47
CA PHE A 28 6.17 -11.52 -11.35
C PHE A 28 6.08 -12.02 -12.78
N LYS A 29 5.99 -13.34 -12.98
CA LYS A 29 5.82 -13.93 -14.31
C LYS A 29 4.51 -13.50 -14.97
N TYR A 30 3.43 -13.48 -14.22
CA TYR A 30 2.14 -13.05 -14.72
C TYR A 30 2.14 -11.58 -15.13
N ALA A 31 2.66 -10.69 -14.25
CA ALA A 31 2.78 -9.27 -14.56
C ALA A 31 3.68 -9.01 -15.78
N ALA A 32 4.82 -9.69 -15.86
CA ALA A 32 5.72 -9.59 -17.01
C ALA A 32 5.03 -10.04 -18.31
N ALA A 33 4.29 -11.13 -18.28
CA ALA A 33 3.54 -11.62 -19.44
C ALA A 33 2.43 -10.65 -19.87
N LEU A 34 1.72 -10.03 -18.90
CA LEU A 34 0.72 -8.99 -19.20
C LEU A 34 1.35 -7.74 -19.82
N GLN A 35 2.54 -7.33 -19.33
CA GLN A 35 3.23 -6.14 -19.83
C GLN A 35 3.85 -6.36 -21.22
N ALA A 36 4.24 -7.59 -21.53
CA ALA A 36 4.81 -7.94 -22.85
C ALA A 36 3.76 -8.16 -23.93
N ALA A 37 2.50 -8.43 -23.57
CA ALA A 37 1.45 -8.70 -24.52
C ALA A 37 0.79 -7.42 -25.05
N ASP A 38 0.36 -7.45 -26.31
CA ASP A 38 -0.45 -6.37 -26.91
C ASP A 38 -1.89 -6.47 -26.39
N LEU A 39 -2.20 -5.68 -25.36
CA LEU A 39 -3.48 -5.71 -24.65
C LEU A 39 -4.15 -4.32 -24.58
N GLY A 40 -3.85 -3.44 -25.52
CA GLY A 40 -4.37 -2.08 -25.55
C GLY A 40 -3.59 -1.12 -24.62
N ALA A 41 -4.09 0.12 -24.47
CA ALA A 41 -3.38 1.22 -23.84
C ALA A 41 -3.48 1.27 -22.30
N ARG A 42 -4.36 0.50 -21.68
CA ARG A 42 -4.57 0.55 -20.23
C ARG A 42 -3.42 -0.07 -19.46
N PRO A 43 -3.04 0.44 -18.27
CA PRO A 43 -1.84 0.00 -17.57
C PRO A 43 -1.98 -1.39 -16.97
N ARG A 44 -0.84 -2.10 -16.88
CA ARG A 44 -0.62 -3.36 -16.17
C ARG A 44 0.43 -3.09 -15.12
N LEU A 45 0.00 -2.95 -13.89
CA LEU A 45 0.84 -2.57 -12.76
C LEU A 45 1.12 -3.76 -11.87
N LEU A 46 2.31 -3.76 -11.28
CA LEU A 46 2.69 -4.71 -10.24
C LEU A 46 3.01 -3.93 -8.97
N ARG A 47 2.29 -4.25 -7.88
CA ARG A 47 2.58 -3.77 -6.54
C ARG A 47 3.28 -4.86 -5.76
N VAL A 48 4.45 -4.55 -5.23
CA VAL A 48 5.22 -5.50 -4.41
C VAL A 48 5.34 -4.92 -3.01
N GLU A 49 4.76 -5.62 -2.02
CA GLU A 49 4.99 -5.30 -0.62
C GLU A 49 6.31 -5.88 -0.16
N SER A 50 7.26 -5.03 0.21
CA SER A 50 8.58 -5.47 0.65
C SER A 50 8.59 -5.89 2.12
N ARG A 51 9.37 -6.93 2.43
CA ARG A 51 9.51 -7.50 3.79
C ARG A 51 8.16 -7.88 4.39
N ALA A 52 7.33 -8.54 3.61
CA ALA A 52 6.00 -8.99 4.01
C ALA A 52 5.74 -10.40 3.51
N GLY A 53 5.10 -11.23 4.36
CA GLY A 53 4.61 -12.55 4.00
C GLY A 53 3.18 -12.55 3.51
N HIS A 54 2.50 -13.69 3.60
CA HIS A 54 1.15 -13.94 3.06
C HIS A 54 0.00 -13.14 3.74
N GLY A 55 0.28 -12.10 4.47
CA GLY A 55 -0.71 -11.21 5.05
C GLY A 55 -0.97 -11.37 6.53
N ALA A 56 -0.77 -12.54 7.13
CA ALA A 56 -0.87 -12.71 8.58
C ALA A 56 0.30 -11.99 9.28
N GLY A 57 -0.02 -11.14 10.27
CA GLY A 57 1.00 -10.40 11.03
C GLY A 57 1.61 -9.20 10.30
N LYS A 58 1.04 -8.77 9.18
CA LYS A 58 1.47 -7.55 8.50
C LYS A 58 1.24 -6.33 9.40
N PRO A 59 2.21 -5.41 9.56
CA PRO A 59 2.03 -4.16 10.28
C PRO A 59 0.85 -3.34 9.73
N VAL A 60 0.17 -2.61 10.59
CA VAL A 60 -1.06 -1.87 10.24
C VAL A 60 -0.79 -0.78 9.20
N ASP A 61 0.34 -0.10 9.29
CA ASP A 61 0.78 0.89 8.31
C ASP A 61 0.88 0.31 6.91
N LYS A 62 1.47 -0.87 6.75
CA LYS A 62 1.55 -1.59 5.48
C LYS A 62 0.19 -2.03 4.94
N LEU A 63 -0.73 -2.41 5.83
CA LEU A 63 -2.11 -2.71 5.43
C LEU A 63 -2.83 -1.47 4.93
N ILE A 64 -2.64 -0.33 5.59
CA ILE A 64 -3.21 0.95 5.17
C ILE A 64 -2.70 1.32 3.77
N ASP A 65 -1.39 1.24 3.54
CA ASP A 65 -0.80 1.55 2.25
C ASP A 65 -1.31 0.62 1.14
N GLU A 66 -1.40 -0.68 1.41
CA GLU A 66 -1.92 -1.65 0.45
C GLU A 66 -3.38 -1.38 0.06
N TYR A 67 -4.23 -1.10 1.04
CA TYR A 67 -5.63 -0.75 0.75
C TYR A 67 -5.75 0.61 0.07
N ALA A 68 -4.94 1.59 0.46
CA ALA A 68 -4.94 2.90 -0.18
C ALA A 68 -4.58 2.81 -1.66
N ASP A 69 -3.52 2.07 -2.00
CA ASP A 69 -3.10 1.83 -3.39
C ASP A 69 -4.19 1.10 -4.18
N SER A 70 -4.77 0.04 -3.60
CA SER A 70 -5.79 -0.77 -4.26
C SER A 70 -7.08 0.02 -4.52
N TYR A 71 -7.53 0.80 -3.53
CA TYR A 71 -8.73 1.62 -3.70
C TYR A 71 -8.49 2.82 -4.61
N ALA A 72 -7.30 3.44 -4.57
CA ALA A 72 -6.95 4.52 -5.49
C ALA A 72 -6.93 4.02 -6.94
N PHE A 73 -6.34 2.86 -7.19
CA PHE A 73 -6.36 2.21 -8.49
C PHE A 73 -7.81 1.93 -8.95
N ALA A 74 -8.60 1.29 -8.12
CA ALA A 74 -9.99 0.98 -8.44
C ALA A 74 -10.81 2.26 -8.72
N ALA A 75 -10.72 3.27 -7.87
CA ALA A 75 -11.43 4.52 -8.04
C ALA A 75 -11.05 5.22 -9.36
N HIS A 76 -9.75 5.28 -9.66
CA HIS A 76 -9.26 5.93 -10.87
C HIS A 76 -9.82 5.26 -12.15
N PHE A 77 -9.72 3.94 -12.22
CA PHE A 77 -10.09 3.20 -13.44
C PHE A 77 -11.59 2.86 -13.57
N THR A 78 -12.37 3.07 -12.49
CA THR A 78 -13.86 2.97 -12.55
C THR A 78 -14.53 4.33 -12.69
N GLY A 79 -13.76 5.44 -12.67
CA GLY A 79 -14.32 6.79 -12.74
C GLY A 79 -15.03 7.23 -11.47
N LEU A 80 -14.71 6.63 -10.32
CA LEU A 80 -15.28 7.03 -9.04
C LEU A 80 -14.76 8.42 -8.63
N ALA A 81 -15.66 9.39 -8.54
CA ALA A 81 -15.33 10.71 -8.02
C ALA A 81 -15.20 10.65 -6.50
N ILE A 82 -13.98 10.88 -6.00
CA ILE A 82 -13.70 10.97 -4.56
C ILE A 82 -13.72 12.46 -4.18
N ALA A 83 -14.64 12.84 -3.32
CA ALA A 83 -14.68 14.21 -2.79
C ALA A 83 -13.39 14.45 -1.96
N PRO A 84 -12.73 15.62 -2.13
CA PRO A 84 -11.61 15.98 -1.27
C PRO A 84 -12.03 15.94 0.19
N ARG A 85 -11.22 15.30 1.04
CA ARG A 85 -11.45 15.37 2.49
C ARG A 85 -11.29 16.84 2.90
N PRO A 86 -12.21 17.41 3.68
CA PRO A 86 -11.98 18.70 4.31
C PRO A 86 -10.66 18.67 5.05
N ALA A 87 -9.83 19.72 4.91
CA ALA A 87 -8.59 19.82 5.65
C ALA A 87 -8.89 19.60 7.15
N ALA A 88 -8.18 18.66 7.77
CA ALA A 88 -8.34 18.41 9.20
C ALA A 88 -8.05 19.76 9.91
N ALA A 89 -8.98 20.18 10.76
CA ALA A 89 -8.74 21.35 11.60
C ALA A 89 -7.42 21.13 12.37
N PRO A 90 -6.58 22.17 12.54
CA PRO A 90 -5.32 22.03 13.28
C PRO A 90 -5.67 21.44 14.65
N ARG A 91 -5.00 20.34 15.02
CA ARG A 91 -5.17 19.74 16.35
C ARG A 91 -4.74 20.82 17.34
N SER A 92 -5.68 21.26 18.17
CA SER A 92 -5.39 22.15 19.28
C SER A 92 -4.28 21.53 20.12
N ALA A 93 -3.22 22.26 20.36
CA ALA A 93 -2.08 21.83 21.20
C ALA A 93 -2.43 21.79 22.71
N ALA A 94 -3.70 21.76 23.06
CA ALA A 94 -4.17 21.66 24.43
C ALA A 94 -4.16 20.18 24.86
N GLY A 95 -3.12 19.78 25.61
CA GLY A 95 -3.13 18.51 26.32
C GLY A 95 -1.86 17.68 26.33
N GLN A 96 -0.68 18.25 26.13
CA GLN A 96 0.51 17.55 26.59
C GLN A 96 0.66 17.80 28.11
N PRO A 97 0.61 16.77 28.97
CA PRO A 97 0.97 16.96 30.38
C PRO A 97 2.44 17.40 30.44
N ALA A 98 2.69 18.51 31.07
CA ALA A 98 4.04 18.98 31.34
C ALA A 98 4.79 17.88 32.11
N HIS A 99 5.82 17.30 31.50
CA HIS A 99 6.78 16.47 32.20
C HIS A 99 7.54 17.39 33.18
N VAL A 100 7.10 17.39 34.43
CA VAL A 100 7.83 17.98 35.52
C VAL A 100 9.05 17.10 35.80
N MET A 101 10.20 17.48 35.28
CA MET A 101 11.47 16.91 35.75
C MET A 101 11.69 17.34 37.22
N ALA A 102 11.56 16.38 38.13
CA ALA A 102 12.02 16.58 39.50
C ALA A 102 13.57 16.69 39.55
N PRO A 103 14.17 17.63 40.28
CA PRO A 103 15.62 17.72 40.41
C PRO A 103 16.16 16.52 41.19
N ILE A 104 17.18 15.88 40.63
CA ILE A 104 17.97 14.86 41.32
C ILE A 104 18.78 15.57 42.40
N VAL A 105 18.40 15.37 43.65
CA VAL A 105 19.22 15.81 44.79
C VAL A 105 20.44 14.88 44.89
N ALA A 106 21.61 15.40 44.58
CA ALA A 106 22.88 14.75 44.88
C ALA A 106 23.09 14.75 46.38
N GLY A 107 22.84 13.60 47.03
CA GLY A 107 23.24 13.36 48.42
C GLY A 107 24.72 13.04 48.46
N GLY A 108 25.51 13.95 49.01
CA GLY A 108 26.88 13.69 49.41
C GLY A 108 26.94 12.98 50.77
N GLN A 109 27.93 12.18 50.93
CA GLN A 109 28.84 11.78 52.01
C GLN A 109 29.36 10.37 51.71
#